data_719fc9de4f96c94017960142d3668484
#
_entry.id   719fc9de4f96c94017960142d3668484
#
_cell.length_a   1.000
_cell.length_b   1.000
_cell.length_c   1.000
_cell.angle_alpha   90.00
_cell.angle_beta   90.00
_cell.angle_gamma   90.00
#
_symmetry.space_group_name_H-M   'P 1'
#
loop_
_entity.id
_entity.type
_entity.pdbx_description
1 polymer ?
#
loop_
_entity_poly.entity_id
_entity_poly.type
_entity_poly.pdbx_seq_one_letter_code
_entity_poly.pdbx_strand_id
1 'polypeptide(L)'
;HSSEDYAEAHIDDDRNKAMKHLINETSHIIGQDVSQADYKNIHVWRYANNADKKQKSPTFIDPDLKLAACGDWCLGGRVEGAFTSAYDLTKLMKESAL
;
A
#
# COMPACT_ATOMS: atom_id res chain seq x y z
N HIS A 1 0.14 -2.06 11.91
CA HIS A 1 -0.71 -2.70 10.88
C HIS A 1 -0.99 -4.14 11.28
N SER A 2 -2.18 -4.65 10.96
CA SER A 2 -2.48 -6.06 11.08
C SER A 2 -1.74 -6.91 10.05
N SER A 3 -1.72 -8.24 10.26
CA SER A 3 -1.34 -9.17 9.20
C SER A 3 -2.38 -9.17 8.07
N GLU A 4 -1.96 -9.61 6.88
CA GLU A 4 -2.89 -9.76 5.75
C GLU A 4 -4.00 -10.77 6.06
N ASP A 5 -3.65 -11.90 6.69
CA ASP A 5 -4.62 -12.95 7.05
C ASP A 5 -5.70 -12.43 8.01
N TYR A 6 -5.28 -11.68 9.04
CA TYR A 6 -6.24 -11.05 9.97
C TYR A 6 -7.12 -10.03 9.24
N ALA A 7 -6.52 -9.16 8.44
CA ALA A 7 -7.25 -8.13 7.69
C ALA A 7 -8.30 -8.76 6.77
N GLU A 8 -7.95 -9.78 6.02
CA GLU A 8 -8.86 -10.46 5.10
C GLU A 8 -10.02 -11.15 5.82
N ALA A 9 -9.73 -11.84 6.93
CA ALA A 9 -10.75 -12.52 7.71
C ALA A 9 -11.72 -11.57 8.44
N HIS A 10 -11.29 -10.32 8.75
CA HIS A 10 -12.02 -9.39 9.60
C HIS A 10 -12.32 -8.04 8.94
N ILE A 11 -12.18 -7.93 7.62
CA ILE A 11 -12.32 -6.67 6.87
C ILE A 11 -13.68 -6.00 7.08
N ASP A 12 -14.73 -6.77 7.24
CA ASP A 12 -16.11 -6.31 7.42
C ASP A 12 -16.58 -6.31 8.89
N ASP A 13 -15.69 -6.63 9.83
CA ASP A 13 -16.00 -6.61 11.27
C ASP A 13 -16.18 -5.18 11.77
N ASP A 14 -16.87 -5.06 12.91
CA ASP A 14 -16.99 -3.81 13.64
C ASP A 14 -15.59 -3.23 13.96
N ARG A 15 -15.40 -1.95 13.64
CA ARG A 15 -14.10 -1.29 13.82
C ARG A 15 -13.65 -1.21 15.26
N ASN A 16 -14.58 -1.08 16.21
CA ASN A 16 -14.25 -1.08 17.64
C ASN A 16 -13.73 -2.45 18.09
N LYS A 17 -14.29 -3.52 17.56
CA LYS A 17 -13.81 -4.89 17.83
C LYS A 17 -12.40 -5.09 17.28
N ALA A 18 -12.15 -4.67 16.04
CA ALA A 18 -10.82 -4.73 15.43
C ALA A 18 -9.81 -3.87 16.20
N MET A 19 -10.20 -2.68 16.62
CA MET A 19 -9.34 -1.80 17.43
C MET A 19 -8.94 -2.44 18.74
N LYS A 20 -9.89 -3.03 19.48
CA LYS A 20 -9.60 -3.74 20.74
C LYS A 20 -8.63 -4.89 20.52
N HIS A 21 -8.83 -5.67 19.47
CA HIS A 21 -7.92 -6.76 19.13
C HIS A 21 -6.51 -6.25 18.85
N LEU A 22 -6.37 -5.24 18.00
CA LEU A 22 -5.05 -4.68 17.62
C LEU A 22 -4.34 -4.00 18.80
N ILE A 23 -5.07 -3.33 19.68
CA ILE A 23 -4.52 -2.74 20.90
C ILE A 23 -4.00 -3.85 21.84
N ASN A 24 -4.76 -4.92 22.01
CA ASN A 24 -4.36 -6.05 22.84
C ASN A 24 -3.11 -6.75 22.29
N GLU A 25 -3.07 -7.01 21.00
CA GLU A 25 -1.89 -7.59 20.33
C GLU A 25 -0.67 -6.68 20.45
N THR A 26 -0.84 -5.38 20.21
CA THR A 26 0.22 -4.39 20.34
C THR A 26 0.77 -4.36 21.76
N SER A 27 -0.12 -4.31 22.77
CA SER A 27 0.28 -4.31 24.18
C SER A 27 1.09 -5.55 24.53
N HIS A 28 0.69 -6.71 24.00
CA HIS A 28 1.40 -7.96 24.20
C HIS A 28 2.80 -7.94 23.57
N ILE A 29 2.90 -7.50 22.33
CA ILE A 29 4.18 -7.47 21.57
C ILE A 29 5.20 -6.54 22.21
N ILE A 30 4.79 -5.32 22.61
CA ILE A 30 5.72 -4.33 23.19
C ILE A 30 5.89 -4.50 24.70
N GLY A 31 5.11 -5.37 25.35
CA GLY A 31 5.18 -5.59 26.81
C GLY A 31 4.68 -4.42 27.65
N GLN A 32 3.81 -3.57 27.08
CA GLN A 32 3.24 -2.41 27.76
C GLN A 32 1.76 -2.27 27.39
N ASP A 33 0.89 -2.04 28.37
CA ASP A 33 -0.52 -1.79 28.13
C ASP A 33 -0.72 -0.41 27.46
N VAL A 34 -1.25 -0.40 26.25
CA VAL A 34 -1.58 0.82 25.49
C VAL A 34 -3.08 1.06 25.38
N SER A 35 -3.90 0.31 26.13
CA SER A 35 -5.37 0.43 26.10
C SER A 35 -5.87 1.79 26.59
N GLN A 36 -5.09 2.50 27.42
CA GLN A 36 -5.43 3.79 28.01
C GLN A 36 -4.82 4.98 27.26
N ALA A 37 -4.40 4.79 26.01
CA ALA A 37 -3.91 5.89 25.18
C ALA A 37 -4.98 6.98 25.02
N ASP A 38 -4.56 8.25 25.13
CA ASP A 38 -5.46 9.42 25.04
C ASP A 38 -6.15 9.53 23.67
N TYR A 39 -5.46 9.12 22.62
CA TYR A 39 -5.99 9.10 21.27
C TYR A 39 -5.84 7.73 20.65
N LYS A 40 -6.94 7.22 20.11
CA LYS A 40 -7.00 5.95 19.37
C LYS A 40 -7.86 6.13 18.14
N ASN A 41 -7.37 5.68 17.00
CA ASN A 41 -8.13 5.67 15.77
C ASN A 41 -7.78 4.44 14.93
N ILE A 42 -8.73 3.95 14.16
CA ILE A 42 -8.53 2.86 13.23
C ILE A 42 -9.00 3.27 11.84
N HIS A 43 -8.21 2.95 10.85
CA HIS A 43 -8.53 3.16 9.45
C HIS A 43 -8.37 1.86 8.69
N VAL A 44 -9.30 1.58 7.80
CA VAL A 44 -9.28 0.39 6.95
C VAL A 44 -8.92 0.78 5.53
N TRP A 45 -7.84 0.20 5.04
CA TRP A 45 -7.40 0.32 3.66
C TRP A 45 -7.74 -0.96 2.91
N ARG A 46 -8.91 -1.01 2.28
CA ARG A 46 -9.39 -2.22 1.59
C ARG A 46 -8.48 -2.64 0.42
N TYR A 47 -7.87 -1.69 -0.24
CA TYR A 47 -7.01 -1.87 -1.40
C TYR A 47 -5.58 -1.36 -1.14
N ALA A 48 -5.01 -1.73 0.00
CA ALA A 48 -3.71 -1.24 0.44
C ALA A 48 -2.54 -1.82 -0.36
N ASN A 49 -2.68 -3.04 -0.86
CA ASN A 49 -1.63 -3.75 -1.57
C ASN A 49 -2.10 -4.21 -2.95
N ASN A 50 -1.15 -4.23 -3.89
CA ASN A 50 -1.36 -4.84 -5.20
C ASN A 50 -1.42 -6.37 -5.06
N ALA A 51 -2.50 -6.98 -5.52
CA ALA A 51 -2.68 -8.44 -5.51
C ALA A 51 -1.70 -9.15 -6.45
N ASP A 52 -1.39 -8.55 -7.60
CA ASP A 52 -0.42 -9.07 -8.57
C ASP A 52 0.94 -8.41 -8.34
N LYS A 53 1.79 -9.10 -7.61
CA LYS A 53 3.16 -8.65 -7.29
C LYS A 53 4.16 -8.97 -8.41
N LYS A 54 3.73 -9.58 -9.51
CA LYS A 54 4.60 -9.87 -10.65
C LYS A 54 4.85 -8.58 -11.43
N GLN A 55 6.11 -8.24 -11.54
CA GLN A 55 6.54 -7.14 -12.39
C GLN A 55 6.22 -7.43 -13.86
N LYS A 56 5.38 -6.60 -14.48
CA LYS A 56 5.05 -6.69 -15.91
C LYS A 56 5.82 -5.65 -16.72
N SER A 57 5.85 -4.43 -16.24
CA SER A 57 6.57 -3.32 -16.86
C SER A 57 6.82 -2.25 -15.81
N PRO A 58 8.01 -1.62 -15.80
CA PRO A 58 8.31 -0.54 -14.85
C PRO A 58 7.45 0.70 -15.08
N THR A 59 6.90 0.86 -16.26
CA THR A 59 6.07 2.00 -16.66
C THR A 59 5.32 1.69 -17.94
N PHE A 60 4.32 2.51 -18.27
CA PHE A 60 3.54 2.42 -19.51
C PHE A 60 3.58 3.76 -20.24
N ILE A 61 3.76 3.71 -21.55
CA ILE A 61 3.76 4.88 -22.42
C ILE A 61 3.12 4.55 -23.75
N ASP A 62 2.24 5.41 -24.21
CA ASP A 62 1.63 5.37 -25.55
C ASP A 62 1.89 6.71 -26.23
N PRO A 63 2.89 6.78 -27.13
CA PRO A 63 3.27 8.02 -27.80
C PRO A 63 2.18 8.55 -28.75
N ASP A 64 1.41 7.66 -29.35
CA ASP A 64 0.37 8.04 -30.32
C ASP A 64 -0.79 8.76 -29.64
N LEU A 65 -1.20 8.24 -28.49
CA LEU A 65 -2.24 8.85 -27.66
C LEU A 65 -1.70 9.93 -26.71
N LYS A 66 -0.40 10.10 -26.62
CA LYS A 66 0.29 11.00 -25.64
C LYS A 66 -0.13 10.71 -24.20
N LEU A 67 -0.26 9.44 -23.88
CA LEU A 67 -0.60 8.95 -22.55
C LEU A 67 0.57 8.23 -21.91
N ALA A 68 0.70 8.41 -20.61
CA ALA A 68 1.70 7.69 -19.82
C ALA A 68 1.14 7.37 -18.44
N ALA A 69 1.60 6.26 -17.86
CA ALA A 69 1.24 5.86 -16.50
C ALA A 69 2.42 5.22 -15.79
N CYS A 70 2.59 5.55 -14.54
CA CYS A 70 3.56 4.92 -13.65
C CYS A 70 3.00 4.85 -12.23
N GLY A 71 3.62 4.04 -11.40
CA GLY A 71 3.23 3.89 -10.01
C GLY A 71 3.90 2.69 -9.34
N ASP A 72 3.74 2.58 -8.03
CA ASP A 72 4.25 1.47 -7.24
C ASP A 72 3.71 0.11 -7.73
N TRP A 73 2.48 0.09 -8.23
CA TRP A 73 1.82 -1.08 -8.80
C TRP A 73 2.56 -1.66 -10.02
N CYS A 74 3.38 -0.87 -10.71
CA CYS A 74 4.22 -1.33 -11.80
C CYS A 74 5.39 -2.22 -11.31
N LEU A 75 5.86 -1.98 -10.08
CA LEU A 75 7.08 -2.58 -9.52
C LEU A 75 6.86 -3.26 -8.16
N GLY A 76 5.72 -3.89 -7.95
CA GLY A 76 5.45 -4.72 -6.79
C GLY A 76 4.88 -3.99 -5.57
N GLY A 77 4.44 -2.74 -5.70
CA GLY A 77 3.62 -2.08 -4.69
C GLY A 77 4.39 -1.52 -3.49
N ARG A 78 5.66 -1.16 -3.64
CA ARG A 78 6.47 -0.52 -2.60
C ARG A 78 6.74 0.94 -2.92
N VAL A 79 7.03 1.75 -1.87
CA VAL A 79 7.35 3.18 -2.02
C VAL A 79 8.50 3.41 -3.00
N GLU A 80 9.57 2.63 -2.88
CA GLU A 80 10.70 2.68 -3.82
C GLU A 80 10.29 2.31 -5.24
N GLY A 81 9.34 1.38 -5.40
CA GLY A 81 8.75 1.04 -6.69
C GLY A 81 8.06 2.21 -7.35
N ALA A 82 7.37 3.04 -6.59
CA ALA A 82 6.75 4.27 -7.11
C ALA A 82 7.79 5.24 -7.66
N PHE A 83 8.85 5.48 -6.92
CA PHE A 83 9.96 6.34 -7.35
C PHE A 83 10.64 5.81 -8.61
N THR A 84 11.03 4.54 -8.61
CA THR A 84 11.72 3.91 -9.74
C THR A 84 10.86 3.91 -11.00
N SER A 85 9.57 3.59 -10.87
CA SER A 85 8.62 3.63 -11.99
C SER A 85 8.53 5.03 -12.61
N ALA A 86 8.43 6.08 -11.79
CA ALA A 86 8.39 7.46 -12.25
C ALA A 86 9.71 7.89 -12.91
N TYR A 87 10.83 7.47 -12.34
CA TYR A 87 12.15 7.75 -12.89
C TYR A 87 12.34 7.14 -14.28
N ASP A 88 11.97 5.87 -14.44
CA ASP A 88 12.02 5.19 -15.73
C ASP A 88 11.08 5.84 -16.76
N LEU A 89 9.88 6.24 -16.33
CA LEU A 89 8.96 6.98 -17.20
C LEU A 89 9.58 8.29 -17.71
N THR A 90 10.23 9.06 -16.85
CA THR A 90 10.85 10.34 -17.26
C THR A 90 11.95 10.15 -18.29
N LYS A 91 12.71 9.06 -18.21
CA LYS A 91 13.70 8.71 -19.24
C LYS A 91 13.03 8.41 -20.58
N LEU A 92 12.02 7.54 -20.57
CA LEU A 92 11.28 7.18 -21.79
C LEU A 92 10.60 8.39 -22.44
N MET A 93 10.04 9.28 -21.64
CA MET A 93 9.43 10.51 -22.16
C MET A 93 10.44 11.43 -22.86
N LYS A 94 11.65 11.56 -22.31
CA LYS A 94 12.72 12.33 -22.92
C LYS A 94 13.19 11.71 -24.24
N GLU A 95 13.34 10.39 -24.28
CA GLU A 95 13.74 9.63 -25.47
C GLU A 95 12.67 9.69 -26.56
N SER A 96 11.40 9.68 -26.17
CA SER A 96 10.22 9.72 -27.07
C SER A 96 9.79 11.13 -27.45
N ALA A 97 10.47 12.16 -27.00
CA ALA A 97 10.13 13.58 -27.20
C ALA A 97 8.69 13.95 -26.75
N LEU A 98 8.24 13.31 -25.71
CA LEU A 98 6.93 13.57 -25.09
C LEU A 98 6.99 14.68 -24.05
#